data_a8a0529c3f9c943b04f341edfd1dfb12
#
_entry.id   a8a0529c3f9c943b04f341edfd1dfb12
#
_cell.length_a   1.000
_cell.length_b   1.000
_cell.length_c   1.000
_cell.angle_alpha   90.00
_cell.angle_beta   90.00
_cell.angle_gamma   90.00
#
_symmetry.space_group_name_H-M   'P 1'
#
loop_
_entity.id
_entity.type
_entity.pdbx_description
1 polymer ?
#
loop_
_entity_poly.entity_id
_entity_poly.type
_entity_poly.pdbx_seq_one_letter_code
_entity_poly.pdbx_strand_id
1 'polypeptide(L)'
;MLGPMSEALQLHRATLDNGMRVVVNPDTTSPGVAVNMWYRVGSADEEPGHFGFAHLFEHLMFSGTTSGIISSEHLATIESVGGSANASTSFDRTNYFETVPAGALELALWLEAERLAHLAVTEANLATQREVVKEEKRQRYDNTPYGCLLYTSDAADE
;
A
#
# COMPACT_ATOMS: atom_id res chain seq x y z
N MET A 1 9.98 -38.21 9.26
CA MET A 1 8.78 -37.96 10.08
C MET A 1 8.47 -36.48 9.98
N LEU A 2 7.46 -36.13 9.20
CA LEU A 2 6.93 -34.78 9.19
C LEU A 2 6.01 -34.66 10.41
N GLY A 3 6.35 -33.77 11.36
CA GLY A 3 5.53 -33.47 12.52
C GLY A 3 4.18 -32.87 12.10
N PRO A 4 3.17 -32.82 12.98
CA PRO A 4 1.84 -32.32 12.64
C PRO A 4 1.94 -30.84 12.26
N MET A 5 1.79 -30.55 10.97
CA MET A 5 1.54 -29.22 10.47
C MET A 5 0.05 -28.90 10.71
N SER A 6 -0.21 -28.10 11.70
CA SER A 6 -1.37 -27.20 11.82
C SER A 6 -1.65 -26.85 13.27
N GLU A 7 -0.83 -25.95 13.84
CA GLU A 7 -1.43 -25.06 14.81
C GLU A 7 -2.40 -24.16 14.02
N ALA A 8 -3.67 -24.27 14.34
CA ALA A 8 -4.67 -23.39 13.73
C ALA A 8 -4.30 -21.94 14.03
N LEU A 9 -4.22 -21.09 13.00
CA LEU A 9 -3.93 -19.66 13.14
C LEU A 9 -4.85 -19.06 14.22
N GLN A 10 -4.29 -18.56 15.30
CA GLN A 10 -5.02 -17.88 16.36
C GLN A 10 -5.20 -16.41 15.98
N LEU A 11 -6.23 -16.12 15.18
CA LEU A 11 -6.52 -14.76 14.76
C LEU A 11 -7.32 -14.00 15.81
N HIS A 12 -6.75 -12.91 16.30
CA HIS A 12 -7.47 -11.91 17.09
C HIS A 12 -8.10 -10.89 16.16
N ARG A 13 -9.36 -10.53 16.42
CA ARG A 13 -10.12 -9.57 15.60
C ARG A 13 -10.75 -8.52 16.49
N ALA A 14 -10.63 -7.26 16.06
CA ALA A 14 -11.26 -6.13 16.71
C ALA A 14 -11.81 -5.17 15.65
N THR A 15 -12.72 -4.31 16.09
CA THR A 15 -13.16 -3.14 15.32
C THR A 15 -12.95 -1.93 16.20
N LEU A 16 -12.25 -0.93 15.70
CA LEU A 16 -12.01 0.33 16.39
C LEU A 16 -13.25 1.23 16.32
N ASP A 17 -13.30 2.26 17.17
CA ASP A 17 -14.43 3.19 17.24
C ASP A 17 -14.72 3.91 15.89
N ASN A 18 -13.70 4.11 15.08
CA ASN A 18 -13.81 4.68 13.73
C ASN A 18 -14.27 3.67 12.64
N GLY A 19 -14.59 2.42 13.04
CA GLY A 19 -15.02 1.37 12.13
C GLY A 19 -13.88 0.57 11.46
N MET A 20 -12.62 0.90 11.70
CA MET A 20 -11.47 0.15 11.17
C MET A 20 -11.45 -1.26 11.76
N ARG A 21 -11.34 -2.26 10.91
CA ARG A 21 -11.20 -3.66 11.30
C ARG A 21 -9.73 -4.00 11.46
N VAL A 22 -9.37 -4.58 12.59
CA VAL A 22 -8.03 -5.03 12.92
C VAL A 22 -8.00 -6.54 13.03
N VAL A 23 -7.03 -7.16 12.41
CA VAL A 23 -6.76 -8.61 12.53
C VAL A 23 -5.30 -8.78 12.93
N VAL A 24 -5.08 -9.49 14.02
CA VAL A 24 -3.74 -9.80 14.51
C VAL A 24 -3.53 -11.30 14.50
N ASN A 25 -2.45 -11.73 13.88
CA ASN A 25 -1.94 -13.10 13.94
C ASN A 25 -0.66 -13.10 14.76
N PRO A 26 -0.68 -13.49 16.06
CA PRO A 26 0.52 -13.53 16.86
C PRO A 26 1.41 -14.68 16.39
N ASP A 27 2.63 -14.36 16.00
CA ASP A 27 3.70 -15.31 15.71
C ASP A 27 4.96 -14.89 16.48
N THR A 28 5.27 -15.62 17.52
CA THR A 28 6.45 -15.34 18.37
C THR A 28 7.70 -16.07 17.88
N THR A 29 7.62 -16.78 16.77
CA THR A 29 8.76 -17.54 16.19
C THR A 29 9.63 -16.66 15.28
N SER A 30 9.07 -15.54 14.81
CA SER A 30 9.76 -14.55 13.95
C SER A 30 10.18 -13.33 14.77
N PRO A 31 11.39 -12.78 14.56
CA PRO A 31 11.81 -11.50 15.15
C PRO A 31 11.21 -10.29 14.43
N GLY A 32 10.52 -10.49 13.32
CA GLY A 32 9.91 -9.46 12.50
C GLY A 32 8.39 -9.41 12.65
N VAL A 33 7.82 -8.24 12.37
CA VAL A 33 6.38 -7.99 12.32
C VAL A 33 6.02 -7.44 10.95
N ALA A 34 4.93 -7.95 10.38
CA ALA A 34 4.33 -7.39 9.17
C ALA A 34 3.09 -6.57 9.55
N VAL A 35 3.05 -5.33 9.09
CA VAL A 35 1.88 -4.45 9.13
C VAL A 35 1.31 -4.35 7.73
N ASN A 36 0.00 -4.52 7.56
CA ASN A 36 -0.64 -4.47 6.26
C ASN A 36 -1.97 -3.72 6.35
N MET A 37 -2.01 -2.55 5.70
CA MET A 37 -3.20 -1.69 5.60
C MET A 37 -3.93 -1.97 4.29
N TRP A 38 -5.19 -2.38 4.38
CA TRP A 38 -6.03 -2.72 3.23
C TRP A 38 -7.13 -1.69 3.02
N TYR A 39 -7.17 -1.14 1.83
CA TYR A 39 -8.24 -0.28 1.34
C TYR A 39 -9.06 -1.06 0.31
N ARG A 40 -10.36 -1.13 0.52
CA ARG A 40 -11.29 -1.80 -0.40
C ARG A 40 -11.67 -0.84 -1.53
N VAL A 41 -10.66 -0.40 -2.26
CA VAL A 41 -10.76 0.46 -3.44
C VAL A 41 -9.68 0.05 -4.42
N GLY A 42 -10.04 -0.14 -5.67
CA GLY A 42 -9.15 -0.50 -6.75
C GLY A 42 -9.64 0.03 -8.09
N SER A 43 -9.05 -0.43 -9.19
CA SER A 43 -9.39 0.09 -10.52
C SER A 43 -10.84 -0.20 -10.97
N ALA A 44 -11.49 -1.23 -10.43
CA ALA A 44 -12.90 -1.51 -10.69
C ALA A 44 -13.87 -0.50 -10.07
N ASP A 45 -13.42 0.32 -9.12
CA ASP A 45 -14.21 1.37 -8.50
C ASP A 45 -14.10 2.72 -9.24
N GLU A 46 -13.30 2.79 -10.32
CA GLU A 46 -13.04 4.01 -11.07
C GLU A 46 -14.18 4.30 -12.07
N GLU A 47 -14.54 5.57 -12.17
CA GLU A 47 -15.56 6.01 -13.13
C GLU A 47 -14.93 6.22 -14.52
N PRO A 48 -15.71 6.07 -15.61
CA PRO A 48 -15.28 6.39 -16.96
C PRO A 48 -14.66 7.80 -17.06
N GLY A 49 -13.46 7.88 -17.62
CA GLY A 49 -12.68 9.12 -17.71
C GLY A 49 -11.74 9.39 -16.52
N HIS A 50 -11.76 8.56 -15.49
CA HIS A 50 -10.91 8.69 -14.29
C HIS A 50 -10.02 7.46 -14.05
N PHE A 51 -9.69 6.72 -15.12
CA PHE A 51 -8.87 5.52 -15.02
C PHE A 51 -7.43 5.81 -14.56
N GLY A 52 -6.93 4.97 -13.65
CA GLY A 52 -5.62 5.10 -13.05
C GLY A 52 -5.58 5.95 -11.76
N PHE A 53 -6.73 6.42 -11.26
CA PHE A 53 -6.79 7.19 -10.02
C PHE A 53 -6.43 6.36 -8.79
N ALA A 54 -6.83 5.10 -8.71
CA ALA A 54 -6.48 4.22 -7.59
C ALA A 54 -4.95 4.05 -7.50
N HIS A 55 -4.29 3.81 -8.63
CA HIS A 55 -2.84 3.71 -8.69
C HIS A 55 -2.14 5.05 -8.41
N LEU A 56 -2.66 6.15 -8.94
CA LEU A 56 -2.15 7.49 -8.63
C LEU A 56 -2.27 7.80 -7.13
N PHE A 57 -3.37 7.40 -6.50
CA PHE A 57 -3.56 7.58 -5.07
C PHE A 57 -2.60 6.72 -4.23
N GLU A 58 -2.26 5.52 -4.70
CA GLU A 58 -1.20 4.70 -4.11
C GLU A 58 0.11 5.50 -3.99
N HIS A 59 0.54 6.16 -5.08
CA HIS A 59 1.74 7.01 -5.08
C HIS A 59 1.60 8.22 -4.16
N LEU A 60 0.43 8.87 -4.15
CA LEU A 60 0.19 10.04 -3.30
C LEU A 60 0.32 9.71 -1.81
N MET A 61 0.00 8.50 -1.40
CA MET A 61 0.13 8.06 0.00
C MET A 61 1.57 8.08 0.52
N PHE A 62 2.56 8.19 -0.36
CA PHE A 62 3.99 8.37 0.00
C PHE A 62 4.49 9.79 -0.20
N SER A 63 3.62 10.73 -0.56
CA SER A 63 4.00 12.12 -0.87
C SER A 63 4.24 13.00 0.36
N GLY A 64 4.04 12.46 1.56
CA GLY A 64 4.24 13.15 2.83
C GLY A 64 2.94 13.55 3.50
N THR A 65 3.06 14.21 4.65
CA THR A 65 1.93 14.60 5.51
C THR A 65 1.94 16.09 5.84
N THR A 66 0.79 16.63 6.19
CA THR A 66 0.64 18.02 6.65
C THR A 66 1.22 18.24 8.05
N SER A 67 1.50 17.17 8.78
CA SER A 67 2.12 17.19 10.12
C SER A 67 3.65 17.26 10.09
N GLY A 68 4.28 17.11 8.90
CA GLY A 68 5.70 17.37 8.74
C GLY A 68 6.54 16.24 8.16
N ILE A 69 5.99 15.06 7.90
CA ILE A 69 6.69 14.00 7.16
C ILE A 69 6.79 14.44 5.70
N ILE A 70 8.00 14.52 5.17
CA ILE A 70 8.23 14.89 3.78
C ILE A 70 8.12 13.68 2.85
N SER A 71 8.03 13.95 1.54
CA SER A 71 7.97 12.92 0.51
C SER A 71 9.16 11.95 0.63
N SER A 72 8.88 10.67 0.52
CA SER A 72 9.83 9.54 0.67
C SER A 72 10.38 9.31 2.08
N GLU A 73 10.09 10.18 3.05
CA GLU A 73 10.58 10.01 4.43
C GLU A 73 9.95 8.81 5.13
N HIS A 74 8.71 8.48 4.82
CA HIS A 74 8.05 7.27 5.32
C HIS A 74 8.89 6.02 5.00
N LEU A 75 9.23 5.82 3.72
CA LEU A 75 10.04 4.68 3.28
C LEU A 75 11.43 4.70 3.90
N ALA A 76 12.10 5.86 3.89
CA ALA A 76 13.44 6.01 4.46
C ALA A 76 13.45 5.72 5.97
N THR A 77 12.40 6.10 6.69
CA THR A 77 12.28 5.82 8.14
C THR A 77 12.13 4.33 8.40
N ILE A 78 11.29 3.63 7.65
CA ILE A 78 11.16 2.16 7.74
C ILE A 78 12.48 1.45 7.41
N GLU A 79 13.16 1.87 6.35
CA GLU A 79 14.46 1.32 5.96
C GLU A 79 15.54 1.57 7.02
N SER A 80 15.52 2.73 7.68
CA SER A 80 16.51 3.11 8.70
C SER A 80 16.50 2.19 9.92
N VAL A 81 15.37 1.55 10.21
CA VAL A 81 15.23 0.57 11.30
C VAL A 81 15.41 -0.88 10.83
N GLY A 82 15.83 -1.09 9.58
CA GLY A 82 16.04 -2.40 8.99
C GLY A 82 14.75 -3.05 8.48
N GLY A 83 13.71 -2.26 8.26
CA GLY A 83 12.46 -2.70 7.65
C GLY A 83 12.42 -2.53 6.13
N SER A 84 11.31 -2.91 5.55
CA SER A 84 10.95 -2.66 4.15
C SER A 84 9.48 -2.33 4.05
N ALA A 85 9.10 -1.45 3.12
CA ALA A 85 7.72 -1.10 2.84
C ALA A 85 7.45 -1.10 1.34
N ASN A 86 6.22 -1.42 0.96
CA ASN A 86 5.76 -1.38 -0.41
C ASN A 86 4.24 -1.22 -0.45
N ALA A 87 3.70 -1.05 -1.65
CA ALA A 87 2.27 -0.98 -1.89
C ALA A 87 1.89 -1.72 -3.17
N SER A 88 0.62 -2.02 -3.34
CA SER A 88 0.08 -2.54 -4.60
C SER A 88 -1.38 -2.17 -4.78
N THR A 89 -1.75 -1.79 -6.00
CA THR A 89 -3.14 -1.59 -6.43
C THR A 89 -3.56 -2.73 -7.35
N SER A 90 -4.77 -3.22 -7.16
CA SER A 90 -5.42 -4.25 -7.97
C SER A 90 -6.83 -3.76 -8.34
N PHE A 91 -7.64 -4.64 -8.97
CA PHE A 91 -9.02 -4.30 -9.37
C PHE A 91 -9.91 -3.90 -8.19
N ASP A 92 -9.81 -4.59 -7.06
CA ASP A 92 -10.73 -4.51 -5.92
C ASP A 92 -10.09 -3.99 -4.62
N ARG A 93 -8.79 -3.67 -4.65
CA ARG A 93 -8.05 -3.27 -3.47
C ARG A 93 -6.81 -2.44 -3.77
N THR A 94 -6.44 -1.63 -2.80
CA THR A 94 -5.09 -1.07 -2.64
C THR A 94 -4.58 -1.45 -1.26
N ASN A 95 -3.35 -1.95 -1.17
CA ASN A 95 -2.77 -2.28 0.12
C ASN A 95 -1.35 -1.75 0.25
N TYR A 96 -1.01 -1.35 1.48
CA TYR A 96 0.30 -0.88 1.89
C TYR A 96 0.81 -1.86 2.93
N PHE A 97 2.01 -2.36 2.76
CA PHE A 97 2.56 -3.38 3.65
C PHE A 97 4.00 -3.09 3.99
N GLU A 98 4.31 -3.31 5.25
CA GLU A 98 5.59 -3.05 5.85
C GLU A 98 6.05 -4.27 6.64
N THR A 99 7.33 -4.54 6.61
CA THR A 99 7.96 -5.55 7.47
C THR A 99 9.06 -4.84 8.27
N VAL A 100 8.98 -4.94 9.58
CA VAL A 100 9.92 -4.28 10.50
C VAL A 100 10.37 -5.24 11.60
N PRO A 101 11.53 -5.02 12.23
CA PRO A 101 11.85 -5.69 13.49
C PRO A 101 10.77 -5.43 14.53
N ALA A 102 10.50 -6.41 15.41
CA ALA A 102 9.40 -6.31 16.40
C ALA A 102 9.48 -5.05 17.28
N GLY A 103 10.69 -4.58 17.60
CA GLY A 103 10.90 -3.34 18.35
C GLY A 103 10.52 -2.04 17.62
N ALA A 104 10.27 -2.10 16.31
CA ALA A 104 9.86 -0.96 15.49
C ALA A 104 8.37 -0.98 15.12
N LEU A 105 7.57 -1.89 15.70
CA LEU A 105 6.13 -1.98 15.42
C LEU A 105 5.39 -0.68 15.70
N GLU A 106 5.67 -0.01 16.83
CA GLU A 106 5.01 1.25 17.16
C GLU A 106 5.32 2.34 16.15
N LEU A 107 6.55 2.40 15.64
CA LEU A 107 6.96 3.33 14.60
C LEU A 107 6.18 3.09 13.30
N ALA A 108 6.08 1.83 12.85
CA ALA A 108 5.34 1.47 11.66
C ALA A 108 3.85 1.85 11.78
N LEU A 109 3.22 1.51 12.90
CA LEU A 109 1.83 1.88 13.17
C LEU A 109 1.61 3.40 13.26
N TRP A 110 2.58 4.12 13.82
CA TRP A 110 2.53 5.58 13.87
C TRP A 110 2.60 6.19 12.46
N LEU A 111 3.51 5.72 11.61
CA LEU A 111 3.63 6.18 10.23
C LEU A 111 2.36 5.92 9.42
N GLU A 112 1.74 4.75 9.59
CA GLU A 112 0.46 4.43 8.97
C GLU A 112 -0.66 5.36 9.45
N ALA A 113 -0.74 5.62 10.75
CA ALA A 113 -1.72 6.53 11.32
C ALA A 113 -1.52 7.97 10.84
N GLU A 114 -0.27 8.42 10.72
CA GLU A 114 0.08 9.75 10.21
C GLU A 114 -0.38 9.95 8.78
N ARG A 115 -0.07 9.04 7.87
CA ARG A 115 -0.51 9.19 6.47
C ARG A 115 -2.02 9.03 6.32
N LEU A 116 -2.67 8.23 7.17
CA LEU A 116 -4.12 8.08 7.15
C LEU A 116 -4.83 9.37 7.61
N ALA A 117 -4.30 10.06 8.62
CA ALA A 117 -4.92 11.23 9.22
C ALA A 117 -4.49 12.56 8.57
N HIS A 118 -3.28 12.64 8.05
CA HIS A 118 -2.60 13.88 7.70
C HIS A 118 -2.01 13.89 6.29
N LEU A 119 -2.47 13.03 5.38
CA LEU A 119 -1.95 12.97 4.02
C LEU A 119 -1.95 14.35 3.35
N ALA A 120 -0.80 14.76 2.79
CA ALA A 120 -0.64 16.02 2.09
C ALA A 120 -0.94 15.89 0.59
N VAL A 121 -2.21 15.94 0.22
CA VAL A 121 -2.61 16.01 -1.19
C VAL A 121 -2.57 17.47 -1.63
N THR A 122 -1.44 17.87 -2.22
CA THR A 122 -1.23 19.21 -2.77
C THR A 122 -1.23 19.15 -4.30
N GLU A 123 -1.48 20.29 -4.95
CA GLU A 123 -1.40 20.40 -6.42
C GLU A 123 0.00 20.02 -6.94
N ALA A 124 1.06 20.40 -6.21
CA ALA A 124 2.43 20.06 -6.56
C ALA A 124 2.71 18.56 -6.47
N ASN A 125 2.26 17.90 -5.37
CA ASN A 125 2.41 16.45 -5.22
C ASN A 125 1.60 15.71 -6.28
N LEU A 126 0.38 16.14 -6.54
CA LEU A 126 -0.48 15.56 -7.56
C LEU A 126 0.17 15.66 -8.95
N ALA A 127 0.67 16.83 -9.33
CA ALA A 127 1.34 17.04 -10.62
C ALA A 127 2.57 16.13 -10.76
N THR A 128 3.39 16.03 -9.70
CA THR A 128 4.59 15.18 -9.69
C THR A 128 4.21 13.70 -9.85
N GLN A 129 3.31 13.18 -9.02
CA GLN A 129 2.96 11.76 -9.04
C GLN A 129 2.22 11.37 -10.33
N ARG A 130 1.45 12.27 -10.91
CA ARG A 130 0.82 12.04 -12.22
C ARG A 130 1.84 11.78 -13.32
N GLU A 131 2.95 12.52 -13.34
CA GLU A 131 4.00 12.28 -14.35
C GLU A 131 4.77 10.97 -14.08
N VAL A 132 4.98 10.60 -12.81
CA VAL A 132 5.58 9.30 -12.43
C VAL A 132 4.70 8.14 -12.92
N VAL A 133 3.41 8.15 -12.62
CA VAL A 133 2.46 7.09 -13.03
C VAL A 133 2.35 6.99 -14.56
N LYS A 134 2.34 8.12 -15.28
CA LYS A 134 2.39 8.12 -16.74
C LYS A 134 3.65 7.48 -17.30
N GLU A 135 4.80 7.74 -16.67
CA GLU A 135 6.06 7.15 -17.11
C GLU A 135 6.10 5.64 -16.82
N GLU A 136 5.59 5.19 -15.67
CA GLU A 136 5.44 3.77 -15.37
C GLU A 136 4.52 3.07 -16.38
N LYS A 137 3.41 3.71 -16.75
CA LYS A 137 2.53 3.18 -17.79
C LYS A 137 3.28 3.00 -19.10
N ARG A 138 4.04 3.99 -19.54
CA ARG A 138 4.86 3.90 -20.77
C ARG A 138 5.86 2.74 -20.69
N GLN A 139 6.53 2.58 -19.54
CA GLN A 139 7.52 1.52 -19.36
C GLN A 139 6.89 0.12 -19.31
N ARG A 140 5.76 -0.05 -18.65
CA ARG A 140 5.11 -1.36 -18.46
C ARG A 140 4.28 -1.79 -19.65
N TYR A 141 3.59 -0.86 -20.32
CA TYR A 141 2.63 -1.18 -21.37
C TYR A 141 3.09 -0.74 -22.75
N ASP A 142 3.52 0.49 -22.92
CA ASP A 142 3.79 1.04 -24.25
C ASP A 142 5.13 0.53 -24.83
N ASN A 143 6.12 0.27 -23.97
CA ASN A 143 7.47 -0.15 -24.36
C ASN A 143 7.70 -1.67 -24.28
N THR A 144 6.69 -2.47 -23.93
CA THR A 144 6.83 -3.93 -23.85
C THR A 144 6.10 -4.62 -25.01
N PRO A 145 6.68 -5.69 -25.62
CA PRO A 145 6.11 -6.37 -26.80
C PRO A 145 4.69 -6.91 -26.62
N TYR A 146 4.26 -7.16 -25.37
CA TYR A 146 2.94 -7.68 -25.01
C TYR A 146 2.16 -6.75 -24.08
N GLY A 147 2.63 -5.54 -23.87
CA GLY A 147 1.99 -4.55 -22.99
C GLY A 147 0.56 -4.21 -23.43
N CYS A 148 0.30 -4.20 -24.74
CA CYS A 148 -1.03 -3.99 -25.30
C CYS A 148 -2.03 -5.09 -24.92
N LEU A 149 -1.60 -6.33 -24.70
CA LEU A 149 -2.49 -7.42 -24.27
C LEU A 149 -2.95 -7.25 -22.82
N LEU A 150 -2.08 -6.74 -21.96
CA LEU A 150 -2.44 -6.41 -20.55
C LEU A 150 -3.37 -5.21 -20.50
N TYR A 151 -3.12 -4.19 -21.35
CA TYR A 151 -3.95 -3.00 -21.44
C TYR A 151 -5.34 -3.32 -22.05
N THR A 152 -5.42 -4.24 -23.03
CA THR A 152 -6.69 -4.66 -23.62
C THR A 152 -7.51 -5.57 -22.71
N SER A 153 -6.88 -6.30 -21.77
CA SER A 153 -7.62 -7.04 -20.76
C SER A 153 -8.21 -6.12 -19.69
N ASP A 154 -7.53 -5.00 -19.38
CA ASP A 154 -8.06 -3.96 -18.49
C ASP A 154 -9.12 -3.09 -19.18
N ALA A 155 -9.06 -2.97 -20.54
CA ALA A 155 -10.03 -2.18 -21.33
C ALA A 155 -11.16 -3.05 -21.92
N ALA A 156 -11.10 -4.38 -21.82
CA ALA A 156 -12.14 -5.28 -22.34
C ALA A 156 -13.32 -5.47 -21.38
N ASP A 157 -13.27 -4.86 -20.21
CA ASP A 157 -14.39 -4.71 -19.27
C ASP A 157 -15.12 -3.36 -19.42
N GLU A 158 -14.90 -2.63 -20.53
CA GLU A 158 -15.68 -1.47 -20.96
C GLU A 158 -16.98 -1.87 -21.67
#